data_e576a1b9a3e2c4f424eb110568512159
#
_entry.id   e576a1b9a3e2c4f424eb110568512159
#
_cell.length_a   1.000
_cell.length_b   1.000
_cell.length_c   1.000
_cell.angle_alpha   90.00
_cell.angle_beta   90.00
_cell.angle_gamma   90.00
#
_symmetry.space_group_name_H-M   'P 1'
#
loop_
_entity.id
_entity.type
_entity.pdbx_description
1 polymer ?
#
loop_
_entity_poly.entity_id
_entity_poly.type
_entity_poly.pdbx_seq_one_letter_code
_entity_poly.pdbx_strand_id
1 'polypeptide(L)'
;MGFVLSTTNRLYIGCFGILMFPLLTLATIAYIAAFILAPAVDIDGIREPVAGSLLYGNNIITGAVIPSSNAIGVHFYPVWESNGFDEWLYNGGTYQFVVLHFMLGVACWMGREWEFSFRLGMRPWIFVAFSAPVIAASAVFLVYPIGQASFSDGMPLGISGTFNFMLVFQAEHNILMHPFHILGVAGVFGGSLFSAMHGSLVTSSLLAETAGDISLNVGYKFGQEDETYSISAAHGYFGR
;
A
#
# COMPACT_ATOMS: atom_id res chain seq x y z
N MET A 1 24.22 -9.89 -10.54
CA MET A 1 23.93 -8.47 -10.85
C MET A 1 23.08 -8.31 -12.12
N GLY A 2 23.45 -8.93 -13.25
CA GLY A 2 22.74 -8.74 -14.51
C GLY A 2 21.25 -9.03 -14.47
N PHE A 3 20.80 -10.09 -13.81
CA PHE A 3 19.39 -10.43 -13.70
C PHE A 3 18.58 -9.40 -12.90
N VAL A 4 19.10 -8.94 -11.76
CA VAL A 4 18.42 -7.99 -10.88
C VAL A 4 18.19 -6.64 -11.56
N LEU A 5 19.13 -6.19 -12.37
CA LEU A 5 19.07 -4.90 -13.05
C LEU A 5 18.51 -5.00 -14.47
N SER A 6 18.10 -6.18 -14.92
CA SER A 6 17.62 -6.38 -16.28
C SER A 6 16.23 -5.74 -16.47
N THR A 7 16.12 -4.89 -17.47
CA THR A 7 14.85 -4.27 -17.87
C THR A 7 14.00 -5.18 -18.75
N THR A 8 14.53 -6.36 -19.11
CA THR A 8 13.81 -7.35 -19.94
C THR A 8 13.01 -8.35 -19.10
N ASN A 9 13.20 -8.36 -17.78
CA ASN A 9 12.35 -9.14 -16.89
C ASN A 9 10.90 -8.65 -16.98
N ARG A 10 9.95 -9.56 -16.85
CA ARG A 10 8.53 -9.17 -16.82
C ARG A 10 8.25 -8.16 -15.71
N LEU A 11 8.82 -8.38 -14.53
CA LEU A 11 8.80 -7.41 -13.43
C LEU A 11 10.24 -6.99 -13.15
N TYR A 12 10.49 -5.69 -13.25
CA TYR A 12 11.79 -5.14 -12.89
C TYR A 12 12.05 -5.35 -11.40
N ILE A 13 13.19 -5.91 -11.04
CA ILE A 13 13.55 -6.14 -9.64
C ILE A 13 14.26 -4.91 -9.08
N GLY A 14 15.47 -4.65 -9.51
CA GLY A 14 16.31 -3.55 -9.03
C GLY A 14 16.83 -3.74 -7.61
N CYS A 15 17.66 -2.83 -7.18
CA CYS A 15 18.20 -2.85 -5.82
C CYS A 15 17.10 -2.66 -4.77
N PHE A 16 16.14 -1.78 -5.03
CA PHE A 16 14.99 -1.60 -4.13
C PHE A 16 14.04 -2.79 -4.15
N GLY A 17 13.90 -3.45 -5.29
CA GLY A 17 13.05 -4.64 -5.41
C GLY A 17 13.53 -5.81 -4.55
N ILE A 18 14.80 -5.97 -4.34
CA ILE A 18 15.37 -7.01 -3.46
C ILE A 18 14.81 -6.88 -2.04
N LEU A 19 14.62 -5.67 -1.56
CA LEU A 19 14.02 -5.40 -0.24
C LEU A 19 12.49 -5.36 -0.32
N MET A 20 11.93 -4.75 -1.36
CA MET A 20 10.50 -4.53 -1.51
C MET A 20 9.69 -5.83 -1.59
N PHE A 21 10.11 -6.77 -2.43
CA PHE A 21 9.34 -7.99 -2.66
C PHE A 21 9.14 -8.80 -1.38
N PRO A 22 10.17 -9.12 -0.58
CA PRO A 22 9.94 -9.82 0.68
C PRO A 22 9.17 -8.99 1.71
N LEU A 23 9.41 -7.68 1.80
CA LEU A 23 8.72 -6.81 2.75
C LEU A 23 7.21 -6.77 2.50
N LEU A 24 6.81 -6.51 1.26
CA LEU A 24 5.39 -6.46 0.91
C LEU A 24 4.73 -7.84 0.97
N THR A 25 5.47 -8.90 0.64
CA THR A 25 4.97 -10.28 0.75
C THR A 25 4.69 -10.62 2.21
N LEU A 26 5.62 -10.32 3.13
CA LEU A 26 5.43 -10.56 4.56
C LEU A 26 4.27 -9.74 5.12
N ALA A 27 4.16 -8.47 4.76
CA ALA A 27 3.06 -7.63 5.19
C ALA A 27 1.71 -8.18 4.72
N THR A 28 1.62 -8.62 3.48
CA THR A 28 0.40 -9.18 2.90
C THR A 28 -0.01 -10.48 3.56
N ILE A 29 0.93 -11.40 3.74
CA ILE A 29 0.66 -12.70 4.38
C ILE A 29 0.23 -12.48 5.84
N ALA A 30 0.94 -11.64 6.56
CA ALA A 30 0.61 -11.35 7.95
C ALA A 30 -0.75 -10.66 8.08
N TYR A 31 -1.08 -9.74 7.18
CA TYR A 31 -2.39 -9.10 7.14
C TYR A 31 -3.51 -10.12 6.92
N ILE A 32 -3.39 -10.97 5.94
CA ILE A 32 -4.40 -11.99 5.63
C ILE A 32 -4.57 -12.95 6.82
N ALA A 33 -3.47 -13.44 7.38
CA ALA A 33 -3.49 -14.33 8.51
C ALA A 33 -4.15 -13.68 9.74
N ALA A 34 -3.80 -12.45 10.05
CA ALA A 34 -4.35 -11.72 11.18
C ALA A 34 -5.83 -11.40 10.97
N PHE A 35 -6.22 -10.97 9.78
CA PHE A 35 -7.61 -10.65 9.46
C PHE A 35 -8.54 -11.87 9.62
N ILE A 36 -8.04 -13.05 9.33
CA ILE A 36 -8.81 -14.30 9.45
C ILE A 36 -8.72 -14.91 10.85
N LEU A 37 -7.53 -14.95 11.46
CA LEU A 37 -7.22 -15.83 12.58
C LEU A 37 -6.91 -15.12 13.91
N ALA A 38 -6.55 -13.85 13.91
CA ALA A 38 -6.00 -13.20 15.10
C ALA A 38 -7.01 -13.20 16.26
N PRO A 39 -6.58 -13.53 17.49
CA PRO A 39 -7.42 -13.39 18.68
C PRO A 39 -7.70 -11.92 18.98
N ALA A 40 -8.61 -11.68 19.93
CA ALA A 40 -8.94 -10.36 20.38
C ALA A 40 -7.71 -9.61 20.94
N VAL A 41 -7.65 -8.32 20.68
CA VAL A 41 -6.52 -7.45 21.02
C VAL A 41 -6.93 -6.41 22.04
N ASP A 42 -6.14 -6.24 23.08
CA ASP A 42 -6.33 -5.24 24.13
C ASP A 42 -5.84 -3.86 23.68
N ILE A 43 -6.60 -3.24 22.79
CA ILE A 43 -6.21 -1.97 22.16
C ILE A 43 -6.03 -0.83 23.19
N ASP A 44 -6.93 -0.71 24.16
CA ASP A 44 -6.91 0.41 25.10
C ASP A 44 -5.98 0.19 26.30
N GLY A 45 -5.42 -1.01 26.43
CA GLY A 45 -4.54 -1.35 27.55
C GLY A 45 -5.23 -1.52 28.90
N ILE A 46 -6.57 -1.63 28.90
CA ILE A 46 -7.40 -1.76 30.10
C ILE A 46 -7.92 -3.19 30.29
N ARG A 47 -7.39 -4.14 29.53
CA ARG A 47 -7.80 -5.55 29.53
C ARG A 47 -9.26 -5.77 29.10
N GLU A 48 -9.72 -4.97 28.14
CA GLU A 48 -10.96 -5.14 27.41
C GLU A 48 -10.64 -5.45 25.93
N PRO A 49 -10.33 -6.71 25.60
CA PRO A 49 -9.90 -7.04 24.24
C PRO A 49 -11.02 -6.87 23.21
N VAL A 50 -10.62 -6.39 22.04
CA VAL A 50 -11.49 -6.18 20.89
C VAL A 50 -11.22 -7.25 19.83
N ALA A 51 -12.26 -7.98 19.41
CA ALA A 51 -12.18 -8.99 18.36
C ALA A 51 -12.26 -8.33 16.99
N GLY A 52 -11.27 -8.59 16.15
CA GLY A 52 -11.20 -8.02 14.81
C GLY A 52 -11.18 -9.05 13.69
N SER A 53 -10.90 -10.33 13.97
CA SER A 53 -10.77 -11.33 12.93
C SER A 53 -12.09 -12.02 12.58
N LEU A 54 -12.12 -12.68 11.41
CA LEU A 54 -13.30 -13.40 10.94
C LEU A 54 -13.66 -14.56 11.88
N LEU A 55 -12.69 -15.30 12.41
CA LEU A 55 -12.93 -16.42 13.31
C LEU A 55 -13.50 -15.98 14.67
N TYR A 56 -13.33 -14.71 15.02
CA TYR A 56 -13.82 -14.16 16.28
C TYR A 56 -15.13 -13.37 16.10
N GLY A 57 -15.90 -13.69 15.05
CA GLY A 57 -17.27 -13.22 14.90
C GLY A 57 -17.44 -12.00 14.02
N ASN A 58 -16.45 -11.65 13.22
CA ASN A 58 -16.53 -10.53 12.27
C ASN A 58 -16.82 -11.01 10.84
N ASN A 59 -17.24 -10.09 10.03
CA ASN A 59 -17.38 -10.25 8.58
C ASN A 59 -16.37 -9.32 7.86
N ILE A 60 -16.41 -9.29 6.53
CA ILE A 60 -15.50 -8.47 5.74
C ILE A 60 -15.61 -6.99 6.08
N ILE A 61 -16.79 -6.51 6.41
CA ILE A 61 -17.00 -5.09 6.74
C ILE A 61 -16.54 -4.75 8.16
N THR A 62 -16.83 -5.60 9.13
CA THR A 62 -16.50 -5.34 10.53
C THR A 62 -15.10 -5.83 10.91
N GLY A 63 -14.51 -6.74 10.13
CA GLY A 63 -13.17 -7.26 10.38
C GLY A 63 -12.10 -6.19 10.29
N ALA A 64 -11.07 -6.31 11.10
CA ALA A 64 -9.92 -5.43 11.10
C ALA A 64 -8.73 -6.07 11.81
N VAL A 65 -7.53 -5.68 11.42
CA VAL A 65 -6.36 -5.87 12.28
C VAL A 65 -6.36 -4.71 13.28
N ILE A 66 -6.55 -5.05 14.55
CA ILE A 66 -6.73 -4.06 15.62
C ILE A 66 -5.36 -3.45 15.96
N PRO A 67 -5.28 -2.13 16.15
CA PRO A 67 -4.05 -1.45 16.56
C PRO A 67 -3.41 -2.03 17.82
N SER A 68 -2.11 -1.83 17.96
CA SER A 68 -1.35 -2.28 19.13
C SER A 68 -1.87 -1.62 20.41
N SER A 69 -1.74 -2.32 21.52
CA SER A 69 -2.21 -1.86 22.82
C SER A 69 -1.62 -0.50 23.21
N ASN A 70 -2.44 0.31 23.86
CA ASN A 70 -1.98 1.56 24.47
C ASN A 70 -0.90 1.33 25.53
N ALA A 71 -0.86 0.15 26.14
CA ALA A 71 0.21 -0.22 27.08
C ALA A 71 1.59 -0.29 26.39
N ILE A 72 1.62 -0.62 25.09
CA ILE A 72 2.84 -0.63 24.30
C ILE A 72 3.25 0.80 23.91
N GLY A 73 2.28 1.68 23.72
CA GLY A 73 2.54 3.04 23.25
C GLY A 73 3.18 3.03 21.86
N VAL A 74 4.28 3.75 21.71
CA VAL A 74 5.10 3.77 20.50
C VAL A 74 6.36 2.92 20.62
N HIS A 75 6.46 2.09 21.66
CA HIS A 75 7.59 1.19 21.81
C HIS A 75 7.62 0.17 20.67
N PHE A 76 8.83 -0.11 20.19
CA PHE A 76 9.03 -1.18 19.25
C PHE A 76 8.72 -2.52 19.91
N TYR A 77 7.74 -3.26 19.37
CA TYR A 77 7.23 -4.49 19.96
C TYR A 77 7.30 -5.65 18.95
N PRO A 78 8.50 -6.11 18.62
CA PRO A 78 8.66 -7.31 17.82
C PRO A 78 8.35 -8.56 18.65
N VAL A 79 8.13 -9.68 17.98
CA VAL A 79 7.73 -10.94 18.63
C VAL A 79 8.77 -11.41 19.67
N TRP A 80 10.05 -11.14 19.47
CA TRP A 80 11.11 -11.54 20.38
C TRP A 80 11.21 -10.68 21.65
N GLU A 81 10.52 -9.54 21.71
CA GLU A 81 10.42 -8.71 22.90
C GLU A 81 9.21 -9.07 23.77
N SER A 82 8.39 -10.00 23.33
CA SER A 82 7.26 -10.52 24.09
C SER A 82 7.67 -11.78 24.88
N ASN A 83 6.89 -12.13 25.89
CA ASN A 83 7.08 -13.35 26.66
C ASN A 83 6.41 -14.57 26.04
N GLY A 84 5.98 -14.47 24.80
CA GLY A 84 5.34 -15.53 24.04
C GLY A 84 4.49 -15.01 22.92
N PHE A 85 4.18 -15.88 21.95
CA PHE A 85 3.40 -15.52 20.77
C PHE A 85 1.98 -15.07 21.12
N ASP A 86 1.36 -15.71 22.13
CA ASP A 86 0.01 -15.34 22.57
C ASP A 86 -0.03 -13.95 23.19
N GLU A 87 0.99 -13.60 23.98
CA GLU A 87 1.11 -12.23 24.53
C GLU A 87 1.30 -11.22 23.42
N TRP A 88 2.13 -11.52 22.43
CA TRP A 88 2.37 -10.66 21.29
C TRP A 88 1.08 -10.41 20.50
N LEU A 89 0.29 -11.45 20.26
CA LEU A 89 -1.01 -11.34 19.60
C LEU A 89 -2.00 -10.50 20.43
N TYR A 90 -2.06 -10.77 21.73
CA TYR A 90 -2.98 -10.08 22.64
C TYR A 90 -2.70 -8.57 22.74
N ASN A 91 -1.45 -8.17 22.67
CA ASN A 91 -1.05 -6.76 22.69
C ASN A 91 -1.01 -6.10 21.30
N GLY A 92 -1.48 -6.77 20.29
CA GLY A 92 -1.57 -6.18 18.96
C GLY A 92 -0.24 -6.03 18.23
N GLY A 93 0.74 -6.89 18.52
CA GLY A 93 2.04 -6.90 17.83
C GLY A 93 1.90 -7.12 16.32
N THR A 94 0.86 -7.81 15.90
CA THR A 94 0.55 -8.04 14.48
C THR A 94 0.32 -6.74 13.72
N TYR A 95 -0.35 -5.77 14.33
CA TYR A 95 -0.57 -4.46 13.73
C TYR A 95 0.76 -3.77 13.42
N GLN A 96 1.65 -3.74 14.39
CA GLN A 96 2.98 -3.16 14.22
C GLN A 96 3.78 -3.88 13.14
N PHE A 97 3.72 -5.22 13.15
CA PHE A 97 4.37 -6.04 12.12
C PHE A 97 3.90 -5.67 10.72
N VAL A 98 2.60 -5.65 10.50
CA VAL A 98 2.02 -5.35 9.18
C VAL A 98 2.34 -3.91 8.75
N VAL A 99 2.10 -2.94 9.62
CA VAL A 99 2.30 -1.53 9.30
C VAL A 99 3.76 -1.23 8.97
N LEU A 100 4.70 -1.70 9.80
CA LEU A 100 6.11 -1.39 9.58
C LEU A 100 6.67 -2.07 8.33
N HIS A 101 6.31 -3.34 8.08
CA HIS A 101 6.73 -4.02 6.85
C HIS A 101 6.10 -3.38 5.61
N PHE A 102 4.83 -3.03 5.68
CA PHE A 102 4.13 -2.36 4.59
C PHE A 102 4.73 -0.98 4.28
N MET A 103 4.92 -0.13 5.30
CA MET A 103 5.45 1.22 5.10
C MET A 103 6.89 1.20 4.56
N LEU A 104 7.72 0.30 5.05
CA LEU A 104 9.06 0.12 4.51
C LEU A 104 9.02 -0.44 3.09
N GLY A 105 8.10 -1.35 2.81
CA GLY A 105 7.88 -1.92 1.49
C GLY A 105 7.45 -0.88 0.46
N VAL A 106 6.52 0.03 0.81
CA VAL A 106 6.10 1.10 -0.12
C VAL A 106 7.16 2.17 -0.30
N ALA A 107 8.00 2.42 0.71
CA ALA A 107 9.17 3.27 0.55
C ALA A 107 10.15 2.67 -0.48
N CYS A 108 10.38 1.36 -0.42
CA CYS A 108 11.16 0.64 -1.42
C CYS A 108 10.47 0.63 -2.79
N TRP A 109 9.14 0.56 -2.83
CA TRP A 109 8.40 0.69 -4.08
C TRP A 109 8.66 2.04 -4.75
N MET A 110 8.62 3.14 -3.99
CA MET A 110 8.97 4.46 -4.52
C MET A 110 10.40 4.51 -5.04
N GLY A 111 11.34 3.96 -4.28
CA GLY A 111 12.74 3.85 -4.72
C GLY A 111 12.88 3.03 -6.00
N ARG A 112 12.12 1.94 -6.12
CA ARG A 112 12.08 1.10 -7.32
C ARG A 112 11.48 1.84 -8.51
N GLU A 113 10.45 2.64 -8.33
CA GLU A 113 9.88 3.48 -9.40
C GLU A 113 10.95 4.45 -9.95
N TRP A 114 11.68 5.13 -9.07
CA TRP A 114 12.79 5.97 -9.47
C TRP A 114 13.87 5.16 -10.21
N GLU A 115 14.27 4.04 -9.65
CA GLU A 115 15.34 3.20 -10.21
C GLU A 115 14.97 2.70 -11.61
N PHE A 116 13.74 2.22 -11.80
CA PHE A 116 13.26 1.79 -13.10
C PHE A 116 13.26 2.94 -14.12
N SER A 117 12.83 4.13 -13.72
CA SER A 117 12.89 5.30 -14.59
C SER A 117 14.32 5.60 -15.03
N PHE A 118 15.27 5.47 -14.12
CA PHE A 118 16.69 5.66 -14.42
C PHE A 118 17.21 4.62 -15.41
N ARG A 119 16.84 3.35 -15.24
CA ARG A 119 17.27 2.28 -16.16
C ARG A 119 16.75 2.48 -17.59
N LEU A 120 15.57 3.04 -17.73
CA LEU A 120 14.95 3.29 -19.04
C LEU A 120 15.33 4.64 -19.65
N GLY A 121 16.12 5.45 -18.97
CA GLY A 121 16.45 6.81 -19.43
C GLY A 121 15.26 7.76 -19.38
N MET A 122 14.25 7.49 -18.56
CA MET A 122 13.08 8.35 -18.36
C MET A 122 13.39 9.52 -17.45
N ARG A 123 12.55 10.55 -17.50
CA ARG A 123 12.49 11.60 -16.47
C ARG A 123 11.99 10.96 -15.17
N PRO A 124 12.53 11.36 -13.98
CA PRO A 124 12.49 10.49 -12.79
C PRO A 124 11.27 10.67 -11.89
N TRP A 125 10.36 11.61 -12.14
CA TRP A 125 9.45 12.10 -11.10
C TRP A 125 8.12 11.37 -10.96
N ILE A 126 7.90 10.23 -11.60
CA ILE A 126 6.68 9.43 -11.40
C ILE A 126 6.51 9.05 -9.92
N PHE A 127 7.60 8.69 -9.24
CA PHE A 127 7.54 8.35 -7.82
C PHE A 127 7.08 9.52 -6.93
N VAL A 128 7.29 10.77 -7.37
CA VAL A 128 6.83 11.95 -6.63
C VAL A 128 5.30 12.00 -6.63
N ALA A 129 4.66 11.67 -7.75
CA ALA A 129 3.20 11.57 -7.81
C ALA A 129 2.67 10.49 -6.85
N PHE A 130 3.35 9.36 -6.76
CA PHE A 130 3.00 8.29 -5.82
C PHE A 130 3.25 8.68 -4.36
N SER A 131 4.13 9.63 -4.10
CA SER A 131 4.41 10.10 -2.74
C SER A 131 3.17 10.70 -2.04
N ALA A 132 2.21 11.25 -2.79
CA ALA A 132 1.00 11.83 -2.19
C ALA A 132 0.16 10.80 -1.41
N PRO A 133 -0.27 9.65 -1.98
CA PRO A 133 -0.96 8.62 -1.21
C PRO A 133 -0.07 7.97 -0.15
N VAL A 134 1.24 7.88 -0.36
CA VAL A 134 2.18 7.33 0.64
C VAL A 134 2.28 8.26 1.85
N ILE A 135 2.32 9.57 1.65
CA ILE A 135 2.29 10.55 2.76
C ILE A 135 1.00 10.40 3.55
N ALA A 136 -0.14 10.30 2.89
CA ALA A 136 -1.43 10.12 3.56
C ALA A 136 -1.47 8.81 4.37
N ALA A 137 -0.97 7.70 3.82
CA ALA A 137 -0.87 6.43 4.53
C ALA A 137 0.08 6.53 5.74
N SER A 138 1.23 7.16 5.58
CA SER A 138 2.18 7.37 6.68
C SER A 138 1.57 8.23 7.79
N ALA A 139 0.74 9.20 7.44
CA ALA A 139 0.07 10.05 8.40
C ALA A 139 -0.83 9.27 9.35
N VAL A 140 -1.60 8.33 8.85
CA VAL A 140 -2.57 7.58 9.67
C VAL A 140 -1.98 6.36 10.38
N PHE A 141 -0.86 5.81 9.90
CA PHE A 141 -0.25 4.60 10.46
C PHE A 141 1.02 4.87 11.27
N LEU A 142 1.71 5.96 11.04
CA LEU A 142 2.98 6.28 11.71
C LEU A 142 2.97 7.66 12.37
N VAL A 143 2.70 8.72 11.61
CA VAL A 143 2.86 10.08 12.09
C VAL A 143 1.85 10.40 13.20
N TYR A 144 0.59 10.05 13.00
CA TYR A 144 -0.43 10.27 14.02
C TYR A 144 -0.21 9.43 15.28
N PRO A 145 0.09 8.12 15.19
CA PRO A 145 0.51 7.36 16.36
C PRO A 145 1.71 7.94 17.09
N ILE A 146 2.73 8.40 16.39
CA ILE A 146 3.91 9.02 17.00
C ILE A 146 3.53 10.32 17.70
N GLY A 147 2.71 11.16 17.07
CA GLY A 147 2.25 12.42 17.65
C GLY A 147 1.37 12.23 18.87
N GLN A 148 0.58 11.17 18.92
CA GLN A 148 -0.27 10.81 20.06
C GLN A 148 0.42 9.89 21.08
N ALA A 149 1.66 9.53 20.83
CA ALA A 149 2.49 8.67 21.68
C ALA A 149 1.95 7.24 21.87
N SER A 150 1.13 6.74 20.94
CA SER A 150 0.62 5.37 20.97
C SER A 150 0.19 4.86 19.61
N PHE A 151 0.56 3.64 19.25
CA PHE A 151 0.03 2.95 18.08
C PHE A 151 -1.47 2.64 18.19
N SER A 152 -2.03 2.67 19.40
CA SER A 152 -3.47 2.47 19.61
C SER A 152 -4.32 3.54 18.93
N ASP A 153 -3.76 4.71 18.69
CA ASP A 153 -4.42 5.82 17.97
C ASP A 153 -4.26 5.72 16.44
N GLY A 154 -3.55 4.75 15.95
CA GLY A 154 -3.43 4.48 14.51
C GLY A 154 -4.73 4.00 13.90
N MET A 155 -4.86 4.18 12.57
CA MET A 155 -6.03 3.70 11.86
C MET A 155 -6.07 2.17 11.85
N PRO A 156 -7.17 1.53 12.26
CA PRO A 156 -7.32 0.08 12.14
C PRO A 156 -7.26 -0.37 10.68
N LEU A 157 -6.77 -1.59 10.47
CA LEU A 157 -6.67 -2.17 9.13
C LEU A 157 -7.96 -2.91 8.77
N GLY A 158 -9.03 -2.16 8.55
CA GLY A 158 -10.33 -2.70 8.21
C GLY A 158 -11.30 -1.61 7.76
N ILE A 159 -12.40 -1.99 7.14
CA ILE A 159 -13.35 -1.06 6.53
C ILE A 159 -14.08 -0.24 7.60
N SER A 160 -14.76 -0.90 8.52
CA SER A 160 -15.49 -0.23 9.60
C SER A 160 -14.57 0.56 10.52
N GLY A 161 -13.39 0.01 10.83
CA GLY A 161 -12.37 0.69 11.61
C GLY A 161 -11.86 1.98 10.95
N THR A 162 -11.72 1.97 9.64
CA THR A 162 -11.37 3.17 8.85
C THR A 162 -12.44 4.26 8.99
N PHE A 163 -13.70 3.90 8.89
CA PHE A 163 -14.79 4.87 9.04
C PHE A 163 -14.87 5.43 10.46
N ASN A 164 -14.67 4.59 11.46
CA ASN A 164 -14.61 5.03 12.85
C ASN A 164 -13.45 6.01 13.06
N PHE A 165 -12.26 5.66 12.59
CA PHE A 165 -11.08 6.54 12.66
C PHE A 165 -11.36 7.89 11.99
N MET A 166 -11.97 7.88 10.79
CA MET A 166 -12.30 9.09 10.05
C MET A 166 -13.23 10.02 10.84
N LEU A 167 -14.28 9.47 11.45
CA LEU A 167 -15.25 10.26 12.23
C LEU A 167 -14.62 10.82 13.51
N VAL A 168 -13.85 10.03 14.21
CA VAL A 168 -13.16 10.46 15.44
C VAL A 168 -12.11 11.53 15.11
N PHE A 169 -11.33 11.32 14.07
CA PHE A 169 -10.33 12.29 13.62
C PHE A 169 -10.98 13.61 13.19
N GLN A 170 -12.12 13.56 12.48
CA GLN A 170 -12.86 14.77 12.12
C GLN A 170 -13.32 15.52 13.36
N ALA A 171 -13.83 14.81 14.36
CA ALA A 171 -14.31 15.42 15.61
C ALA A 171 -13.16 16.09 16.39
N GLU A 172 -11.99 15.47 16.42
CA GLU A 172 -10.85 15.94 17.21
C GLU A 172 -9.94 16.92 16.47
N HIS A 173 -9.77 16.76 15.16
CA HIS A 173 -8.71 17.47 14.41
C HIS A 173 -9.18 18.10 13.10
N ASN A 174 -10.44 18.02 12.75
CA ASN A 174 -10.95 18.56 11.50
C ASN A 174 -10.19 18.04 10.27
N ILE A 175 -10.35 16.76 9.97
CA ILE A 175 -9.67 16.06 8.86
C ILE A 175 -9.89 16.74 7.50
N LEU A 176 -11.06 17.34 7.27
CA LEU A 176 -11.39 18.00 6.01
C LEU A 176 -10.44 19.16 5.70
N MET A 177 -9.92 19.83 6.72
CA MET A 177 -8.98 20.95 6.58
C MET A 177 -7.52 20.51 6.68
N HIS A 178 -7.24 19.25 6.96
CA HIS A 178 -5.87 18.77 7.13
C HIS A 178 -5.19 18.61 5.76
N PRO A 179 -4.00 19.18 5.56
CA PRO A 179 -3.30 19.12 4.26
C PRO A 179 -2.96 17.69 3.82
N PHE A 180 -2.68 16.78 4.75
CA PHE A 180 -2.40 15.39 4.39
C PHE A 180 -3.63 14.65 3.88
N HIS A 181 -4.82 14.99 4.39
CA HIS A 181 -6.08 14.49 3.83
C HIS A 181 -6.29 15.00 2.40
N ILE A 182 -5.99 16.27 2.16
CA ILE A 182 -6.04 16.86 0.81
C ILE A 182 -5.07 16.14 -0.13
N LEU A 183 -3.86 15.84 0.32
CA LEU A 183 -2.89 15.05 -0.45
C LEU A 183 -3.40 13.64 -0.74
N GLY A 184 -4.04 12.99 0.23
CA GLY A 184 -4.65 11.68 0.06
C GLY A 184 -5.78 11.70 -0.97
N VAL A 185 -6.66 12.67 -0.91
CA VAL A 185 -7.75 12.88 -1.89
C VAL A 185 -7.18 13.11 -3.29
N ALA A 186 -6.18 13.99 -3.40
CA ALA A 186 -5.48 14.23 -4.66
C ALA A 186 -4.80 12.96 -5.18
N GLY A 187 -4.22 12.17 -4.30
CA GLY A 187 -3.60 10.88 -4.63
C GLY A 187 -4.60 9.87 -5.19
N VAL A 188 -5.78 9.76 -4.60
CA VAL A 188 -6.85 8.85 -5.06
C VAL A 188 -7.39 9.30 -6.42
N PHE A 189 -7.77 10.57 -6.56
CA PHE A 189 -8.27 11.09 -7.85
C PHE A 189 -7.19 11.10 -8.93
N GLY A 190 -5.97 11.48 -8.58
CA GLY A 190 -4.82 11.46 -9.49
C GLY A 190 -4.50 10.04 -9.96
N GLY A 191 -4.50 9.08 -9.04
CA GLY A 191 -4.31 7.67 -9.35
C GLY A 191 -5.36 7.13 -10.31
N SER A 192 -6.63 7.46 -10.07
CA SER A 192 -7.74 7.07 -10.96
C SER A 192 -7.60 7.72 -12.34
N LEU A 193 -7.26 8.99 -12.40
CA LEU A 193 -7.03 9.70 -13.65
C LEU A 193 -5.86 9.11 -14.42
N PHE A 194 -4.74 8.84 -13.76
CA PHE A 194 -3.56 8.26 -14.39
C PHE A 194 -3.83 6.84 -14.88
N SER A 195 -4.57 6.04 -14.12
CA SER A 195 -4.97 4.70 -14.53
C SER A 195 -5.83 4.74 -15.80
N ALA A 196 -6.82 5.62 -15.84
CA ALA A 196 -7.69 5.80 -17.02
C ALA A 196 -6.91 6.33 -18.21
N MET A 197 -6.04 7.31 -18.00
CA MET A 197 -5.23 7.90 -19.09
C MET A 197 -4.24 6.88 -19.64
N HIS A 198 -3.54 6.13 -18.77
CA HIS A 198 -2.62 5.09 -19.21
C HIS A 198 -3.34 4.00 -20.01
N GLY A 199 -4.48 3.52 -19.52
CA GLY A 199 -5.31 2.56 -20.24
C GLY A 199 -5.79 3.09 -21.58
N SER A 200 -6.19 4.35 -21.64
CA SER A 200 -6.61 5.01 -22.89
C SER A 200 -5.46 5.10 -23.90
N LEU A 201 -4.28 5.52 -23.45
CA LEU A 201 -3.11 5.67 -24.32
C LEU A 201 -2.58 4.32 -24.80
N VAL A 202 -2.58 3.29 -23.94
CA VAL A 202 -2.24 1.92 -24.36
C VAL A 202 -3.22 1.43 -25.41
N THR A 203 -4.52 1.59 -25.19
CA THR A 203 -5.56 1.18 -26.15
C THR A 203 -5.43 1.93 -27.47
N SER A 204 -5.21 3.23 -27.43
CA SER A 204 -5.05 4.05 -28.63
C SER A 204 -3.81 3.64 -29.43
N SER A 205 -2.68 3.39 -28.78
CA SER A 205 -1.47 2.96 -29.45
C SER A 205 -1.60 1.53 -30.01
N LEU A 206 -2.32 0.66 -29.31
CA LEU A 206 -2.64 -0.68 -29.78
C LEU A 206 -3.49 -0.65 -31.05
N LEU A 207 -4.50 0.21 -31.09
CA LEU A 207 -5.33 0.41 -32.28
C LEU A 207 -4.52 0.94 -33.49
N ALA A 208 -3.58 1.85 -33.22
CA ALA A 208 -2.69 2.37 -34.27
C ALA A 208 -1.77 1.29 -34.86
N GLU A 209 -1.22 0.42 -33.97
CA GLU A 209 -0.38 -0.70 -34.42
C GLU A 209 -1.16 -1.81 -35.11
N THR A 210 -2.43 -1.98 -34.81
CA THR A 210 -3.31 -2.99 -35.38
C THR A 210 -4.21 -2.42 -36.49
N ALA A 211 -3.98 -1.19 -36.94
CA ALA A 211 -4.77 -0.54 -38.00
C ALA A 211 -4.67 -1.27 -39.36
N GLY A 212 -5.49 -2.19 -39.61
CA GLY A 212 -5.52 -3.10 -40.78
C GLY A 212 -5.86 -4.52 -40.35
N ASP A 213 -5.75 -4.82 -39.11
CA ASP A 213 -6.20 -6.08 -38.49
C ASP A 213 -7.48 -5.83 -37.70
N ILE A 214 -8.53 -6.50 -38.06
CA ILE A 214 -9.90 -6.17 -37.62
C ILE A 214 -10.22 -6.63 -36.21
N SER A 215 -9.30 -7.32 -35.51
CA SER A 215 -9.61 -7.92 -34.23
C SER A 215 -8.85 -7.27 -33.08
N LEU A 216 -9.52 -6.43 -32.33
CA LEU A 216 -9.05 -5.90 -31.04
C LEU A 216 -8.62 -7.00 -30.06
N ASN A 217 -9.24 -8.20 -30.15
CA ASN A 217 -8.86 -9.34 -29.33
C ASN A 217 -7.46 -9.86 -29.64
N VAL A 218 -7.02 -9.77 -30.90
CA VAL A 218 -5.66 -10.15 -31.29
C VAL A 218 -4.65 -9.20 -30.66
N GLY A 219 -4.87 -7.89 -30.78
CA GLY A 219 -4.02 -6.89 -30.14
C GLY A 219 -3.98 -7.01 -28.63
N TYR A 220 -5.13 -7.23 -27.99
CA TYR A 220 -5.21 -7.46 -26.54
C TYR A 220 -4.43 -8.70 -26.11
N LYS A 221 -4.59 -9.79 -26.84
CA LYS A 221 -3.92 -11.07 -26.56
C LYS A 221 -2.41 -10.99 -26.73
N PHE A 222 -1.94 -10.32 -27.76
CA PHE A 222 -0.51 -10.10 -28.01
C PHE A 222 0.07 -9.02 -27.09
N GLY A 223 -0.68 -8.02 -26.70
CA GLY A 223 -0.25 -6.99 -25.77
C GLY A 223 0.04 -7.49 -24.37
N GLN A 224 -0.42 -8.71 -24.02
CA GLN A 224 -0.10 -9.36 -22.74
C GLN A 224 1.19 -10.17 -22.78
N GLU A 225 1.57 -10.67 -23.95
CA GLU A 225 2.73 -11.56 -24.14
C GLU A 225 3.90 -10.83 -24.80
N ASP A 226 3.61 -10.14 -25.90
CA ASP A 226 4.57 -9.33 -26.63
C ASP A 226 4.01 -7.91 -26.75
N GLU A 227 4.79 -6.90 -26.45
CA GLU A 227 4.35 -5.51 -26.52
C GLU A 227 3.94 -5.13 -27.95
N THR A 228 2.63 -5.18 -28.24
CA THR A 228 2.05 -4.79 -29.52
C THR A 228 1.59 -3.33 -29.54
N TYR A 229 1.95 -2.56 -28.53
CA TYR A 229 1.64 -1.15 -28.40
C TYR A 229 2.92 -0.33 -28.19
N SER A 230 2.85 0.96 -28.42
CA SER A 230 3.97 1.87 -28.15
C SER A 230 4.04 2.25 -26.69
N ILE A 231 5.11 1.85 -26.00
CA ILE A 231 5.36 2.24 -24.61
C ILE A 231 5.43 3.77 -24.47
N SER A 232 6.08 4.45 -25.41
CA SER A 232 6.19 5.91 -25.39
C SER A 232 4.83 6.59 -25.49
N ALA A 233 3.98 6.14 -26.41
CA ALA A 233 2.64 6.66 -26.58
C ALA A 233 1.76 6.35 -25.37
N ALA A 234 1.86 5.16 -24.79
CA ALA A 234 1.14 4.77 -23.58
C ALA A 234 1.45 5.67 -22.37
N HIS A 235 2.65 6.26 -22.35
CA HIS A 235 3.07 7.21 -21.33
C HIS A 235 2.91 8.68 -21.75
N GLY A 236 2.13 8.94 -22.79
CA GLY A 236 1.81 10.30 -23.22
C GLY A 236 2.91 11.00 -24.02
N TYR A 237 3.97 10.31 -24.42
CA TYR A 237 5.02 10.89 -25.24
C TYR A 237 4.76 10.60 -26.71
N PHE A 238 4.42 11.62 -27.47
CA PHE A 238 4.12 11.51 -28.91
C PHE A 238 5.34 11.71 -29.81
N GLY A 239 6.50 11.59 -29.25
CA GLY A 239 7.70 11.08 -29.86
C GLY A 239 8.26 11.80 -31.03
N ARG A 240 8.33 13.02 -30.93
CA ARG A 240 9.20 13.70 -31.87
C ARG A 240 10.06 14.73 -31.21
#